data_4ec8a7dfc2d8cc7986fb6c0e85d12a4e
#
_entry.id   4ec8a7dfc2d8cc7986fb6c0e85d12a4e
#
_cell.length_a   1.000
_cell.length_b   1.000
_cell.length_c   1.000
_cell.angle_alpha   90.00
_cell.angle_beta   90.00
_cell.angle_gamma   90.00
#
_symmetry.space_group_name_H-M   'P 1'
#
loop_
_entity.id
_entity.type
_entity.pdbx_description
1 polymer ?
#
loop_
_entity_poly.entity_id
_entity_poly.type
_entity_poly.pdbx_seq_one_letter_code
_entity_poly.pdbx_strand_id
1 'polypeptide(L)'
;MRRLFFFTVAVVGLMLMAGCHDRKAAKVMGMNDSVDVEADNDSTIYGVCGEGTSMHSLQLIADNGDTLDVFVDDEEPGVVQGGLLAGDRIALIAYKSADGEMVAQRVINLTSLLGKWTSIDKNFEIVEGGDIVNNVKAEVNPWTSWKIVNGKLLLNTDTFAIDNLGPDSLLLETHKGIYVFKRQQ
;
A
#
# COMPACT_ATOMS: atom_id res chain seq x y z
N MET A 1 -27.70 -73.54 43.62
CA MET A 1 -26.42 -73.60 44.36
C MET A 1 -25.45 -72.67 43.62
N ARG A 2 -25.10 -71.70 44.36
CA ARG A 2 -23.79 -71.06 44.54
C ARG A 2 -23.42 -69.98 43.56
N ARG A 3 -23.61 -68.80 44.03
CA ARG A 3 -22.68 -67.71 44.30
C ARG A 3 -22.32 -66.95 43.04
N LEU A 4 -23.01 -65.86 42.78
CA LEU A 4 -22.82 -64.62 43.47
C LEU A 4 -21.32 -64.21 43.55
N PHE A 5 -20.86 -63.39 42.68
CA PHE A 5 -19.89 -62.41 43.06
C PHE A 5 -20.24 -61.11 42.38
N PHE A 6 -20.72 -60.27 43.22
CA PHE A 6 -20.78 -58.82 42.95
C PHE A 6 -19.35 -58.33 42.79
N PHE A 7 -19.04 -57.95 41.64
CA PHE A 7 -18.01 -56.94 41.45
C PHE A 7 -18.68 -55.66 40.93
N THR A 8 -19.18 -54.96 41.92
CA THR A 8 -19.37 -53.53 41.77
C THR A 8 -17.99 -52.89 41.56
N VAL A 9 -17.48 -52.94 40.37
CA VAL A 9 -16.41 -52.09 40.00
C VAL A 9 -17.05 -50.72 39.81
N ALA A 10 -16.96 -49.97 40.89
CA ALA A 10 -17.14 -48.51 40.78
C ALA A 10 -16.08 -47.98 39.79
N VAL A 11 -16.44 -47.98 38.54
CA VAL A 11 -15.71 -47.17 37.56
C VAL A 11 -16.02 -45.75 37.92
N VAL A 12 -15.22 -45.24 38.82
CA VAL A 12 -15.07 -43.81 39.01
C VAL A 12 -14.58 -43.31 37.67
N GLY A 13 -15.52 -42.87 36.87
CA GLY A 13 -15.25 -42.16 35.65
C GLY A 13 -14.48 -40.91 36.01
N LEU A 14 -13.18 -41.03 35.92
CA LEU A 14 -12.29 -39.91 35.95
C LEU A 14 -12.56 -39.14 34.66
N MET A 15 -13.55 -38.26 34.69
CA MET A 15 -13.72 -37.22 33.66
C MET A 15 -12.51 -36.34 33.75
N LEU A 16 -11.50 -36.70 32.97
CA LEU A 16 -10.45 -35.74 32.56
C LEU A 16 -11.12 -34.69 31.71
N MET A 17 -11.60 -33.67 32.39
CA MET A 17 -11.88 -32.39 31.77
C MET A 17 -10.53 -31.90 31.20
N ALA A 18 -10.28 -32.24 29.95
CA ALA A 18 -9.29 -31.53 29.17
C ALA A 18 -9.82 -30.13 29.01
N GLY A 19 -9.63 -29.30 30.02
CA GLY A 19 -9.77 -27.85 29.91
C GLY A 19 -8.75 -27.39 28.88
N CYS A 20 -9.22 -27.08 27.70
CA CYS A 20 -8.47 -26.18 26.79
C CYS A 20 -8.27 -24.89 27.55
N HIS A 21 -7.15 -24.78 28.18
CA HIS A 21 -6.68 -23.55 28.76
C HIS A 21 -6.14 -22.73 27.59
N ASP A 22 -6.99 -21.88 27.03
CA ASP A 22 -6.56 -20.78 26.16
C ASP A 22 -5.58 -19.90 26.95
N ARG A 23 -4.33 -20.28 26.92
CA ARG A 23 -3.26 -19.38 27.27
C ARG A 23 -3.26 -18.31 26.19
N LYS A 24 -3.98 -17.24 26.43
CA LYS A 24 -3.67 -15.96 25.83
C LYS A 24 -2.20 -15.71 26.13
N ALA A 25 -1.36 -16.00 25.16
CA ALA A 25 0.02 -15.57 25.18
C ALA A 25 -0.03 -14.05 25.34
N ALA A 26 0.48 -13.57 26.46
CA ALA A 26 0.72 -12.15 26.63
C ALA A 26 1.63 -11.73 25.48
N LYS A 27 1.09 -10.92 24.58
CA LYS A 27 1.83 -10.29 23.49
C LYS A 27 2.87 -9.39 24.17
N VAL A 28 4.09 -9.89 24.24
CA VAL A 28 5.23 -9.05 24.59
C VAL A 28 5.24 -7.93 23.55
N MET A 29 5.01 -6.71 24.00
CA MET A 29 5.21 -5.52 23.20
C MET A 29 6.71 -5.43 22.87
N GLY A 30 7.10 -6.12 21.79
CA GLY A 30 8.31 -5.79 21.05
C GLY A 30 7.98 -4.56 20.22
N MET A 31 8.61 -3.46 20.51
CA MET A 31 8.66 -2.28 19.64
C MET A 31 9.35 -2.67 18.33
N ASN A 32 8.59 -3.18 17.40
CA ASN A 32 8.91 -3.16 15.98
C ASN A 32 7.65 -2.63 15.30
N ASP A 33 7.59 -1.29 15.18
CA ASP A 33 6.68 -0.61 14.28
C ASP A 33 7.15 -0.80 12.83
N SER A 34 7.18 -2.04 12.37
CA SER A 34 6.96 -2.32 10.96
C SER A 34 5.45 -2.33 10.81
N VAL A 35 4.90 -1.25 10.30
CA VAL A 35 3.54 -1.22 9.78
C VAL A 35 3.52 -2.21 8.63
N ASP A 36 3.15 -3.45 8.91
CA ASP A 36 2.73 -4.41 7.89
C ASP A 36 1.52 -3.76 7.22
N VAL A 37 1.75 -3.10 6.10
CA VAL A 37 0.68 -2.66 5.21
C VAL A 37 0.08 -3.95 4.68
N GLU A 38 -1.07 -4.32 5.25
CA GLU A 38 -1.81 -5.51 4.87
C GLU A 38 -2.09 -5.44 3.36
N ALA A 39 -1.33 -6.21 2.59
CA ALA A 39 -1.50 -6.35 1.14
C ALA A 39 -2.86 -6.96 0.77
N ASP A 40 -3.57 -7.50 1.76
CA ASP A 40 -4.88 -8.14 1.61
C ASP A 40 -6.05 -7.14 1.48
N ASN A 41 -5.81 -5.84 1.63
CA ASN A 41 -6.86 -4.81 1.56
C ASN A 41 -6.40 -3.58 0.76
N ASP A 42 -5.72 -3.80 -0.36
CA ASP A 42 -5.34 -2.72 -1.27
C ASP A 42 -6.55 -2.26 -2.08
N SER A 43 -6.98 -1.04 -1.86
CA SER A 43 -8.09 -0.39 -2.56
C SER A 43 -7.63 0.44 -3.78
N THR A 44 -6.38 0.31 -4.17
CA THR A 44 -5.81 1.06 -5.30
C THR A 44 -6.41 0.58 -6.62
N ILE A 45 -6.98 1.50 -7.37
CA ILE A 45 -7.49 1.27 -8.73
C ILE A 45 -6.41 1.71 -9.72
N TYR A 46 -5.97 0.79 -10.55
CA TYR A 46 -5.00 1.08 -11.60
C TYR A 46 -5.68 1.25 -12.93
N GLY A 47 -5.15 2.15 -13.78
CA GLY A 47 -5.69 2.39 -15.10
C GLY A 47 -4.85 3.39 -15.89
N VAL A 48 -5.40 3.82 -17.01
CA VAL A 48 -4.82 4.81 -17.91
C VAL A 48 -5.70 6.06 -17.90
N CYS A 49 -5.07 7.23 -17.82
CA CYS A 49 -5.74 8.52 -17.94
C CYS A 49 -6.36 8.65 -19.34
N GLY A 50 -7.68 8.81 -19.40
CA GLY A 50 -8.43 8.92 -20.64
C GLY A 50 -8.42 10.35 -21.21
N GLU A 51 -8.81 10.46 -22.47
CA GLU A 51 -8.90 11.75 -23.18
C GLU A 51 -10.01 12.67 -22.65
N GLY A 52 -11.00 12.12 -21.94
CA GLY A 52 -12.07 12.87 -21.28
C GLY A 52 -11.65 13.57 -19.98
N THR A 53 -10.39 13.43 -19.57
CA THR A 53 -9.85 14.08 -18.38
C THR A 53 -9.82 15.60 -18.56
N SER A 54 -10.21 16.31 -17.50
CA SER A 54 -10.23 17.77 -17.43
C SER A 54 -9.68 18.28 -16.10
N MET A 55 -9.77 19.57 -15.83
CA MET A 55 -9.24 20.18 -14.60
C MET A 55 -9.85 19.56 -13.33
N HIS A 56 -11.17 19.31 -13.33
CA HIS A 56 -11.91 18.80 -12.17
C HIS A 56 -12.40 17.35 -12.32
N SER A 57 -11.95 16.65 -13.35
CA SER A 57 -12.42 15.29 -13.63
C SER A 57 -11.31 14.43 -14.22
N LEU A 58 -11.09 13.29 -13.62
CA LEU A 58 -10.26 12.21 -14.15
C LEU A 58 -11.16 11.17 -14.83
N GLN A 59 -11.02 10.99 -16.13
CA GLN A 59 -11.48 9.79 -16.78
C GLN A 59 -10.42 8.71 -16.65
N LEU A 60 -10.70 7.66 -15.87
CA LEU A 60 -9.79 6.54 -15.70
C LEU A 60 -10.30 5.32 -16.47
N ILE A 61 -9.54 4.85 -17.43
CA ILE A 61 -9.74 3.56 -18.09
C ILE A 61 -9.05 2.52 -17.23
N ALA A 62 -9.81 1.88 -16.34
CA ALA A 62 -9.27 0.94 -15.35
C ALA A 62 -8.83 -0.38 -16.00
N ASP A 63 -7.90 -1.09 -15.36
CA ASP A 63 -7.33 -2.35 -15.86
C ASP A 63 -8.35 -3.48 -15.99
N ASN A 64 -9.47 -3.41 -15.26
CA ASN A 64 -10.58 -4.34 -15.38
C ASN A 64 -11.46 -4.07 -16.62
N GLY A 65 -11.19 -3.01 -17.38
CA GLY A 65 -11.91 -2.58 -18.56
C GLY A 65 -13.03 -1.57 -18.31
N ASP A 66 -13.29 -1.20 -17.05
CA ASP A 66 -14.27 -0.18 -16.72
C ASP A 66 -13.75 1.22 -17.03
N THR A 67 -14.63 2.13 -17.42
CA THR A 67 -14.31 3.56 -17.51
C THR A 67 -14.96 4.26 -16.33
N LEU A 68 -14.14 4.92 -15.52
CA LEU A 68 -14.56 5.66 -14.35
C LEU A 68 -14.40 7.17 -14.60
N ASP A 69 -15.46 7.92 -14.37
CA ASP A 69 -15.41 9.38 -14.30
C ASP A 69 -15.34 9.77 -12.82
N VAL A 70 -14.24 10.40 -12.43
CA VAL A 70 -13.90 10.65 -11.02
C VAL A 70 -13.73 12.15 -10.83
N PHE A 71 -14.48 12.73 -9.91
CA PHE A 71 -14.31 14.13 -9.53
C PHE A 71 -12.97 14.30 -8.83
N VAL A 72 -12.24 15.33 -9.22
CA VAL A 72 -10.94 15.72 -8.65
C VAL A 72 -11.10 17.13 -8.09
N ASP A 73 -10.89 17.25 -6.77
CA ASP A 73 -10.84 18.55 -6.11
C ASP A 73 -9.44 19.16 -6.31
N ASP A 74 -9.34 20.15 -7.16
CA ASP A 74 -8.08 20.83 -7.45
C ASP A 74 -7.75 21.93 -6.42
N GLU A 75 -8.70 22.29 -5.56
CA GLU A 75 -8.48 23.20 -4.45
C GLU A 75 -7.82 22.47 -3.25
N GLU A 76 -7.95 21.14 -3.17
CA GLU A 76 -7.31 20.35 -2.13
C GLU A 76 -5.87 19.98 -2.52
N PRO A 77 -4.86 20.57 -1.82
CA PRO A 77 -3.47 20.30 -2.15
C PRO A 77 -3.11 18.82 -2.00
N GLY A 78 -2.38 18.28 -2.96
CA GLY A 78 -1.81 16.94 -2.88
C GLY A 78 -2.74 15.80 -3.27
N VAL A 79 -3.98 16.05 -3.66
CA VAL A 79 -4.86 15.02 -4.21
C VAL A 79 -4.23 14.42 -5.47
N VAL A 80 -3.73 15.26 -6.38
CA VAL A 80 -3.07 14.81 -7.61
C VAL A 80 -1.56 14.95 -7.47
N GLN A 81 -0.86 13.86 -7.69
CA GLN A 81 0.59 13.78 -7.68
C GLN A 81 1.10 13.42 -9.08
N GLY A 82 1.94 14.27 -9.67
CA GLY A 82 2.56 14.06 -10.97
C GLY A 82 1.76 14.58 -12.16
N GLY A 83 0.63 15.28 -11.92
CA GLY A 83 -0.26 15.80 -12.96
C GLY A 83 -1.09 14.71 -13.64
N LEU A 84 -1.97 15.16 -14.56
CA LEU A 84 -2.85 14.29 -15.34
C LEU A 84 -2.66 14.60 -16.83
N LEU A 85 -2.21 13.61 -17.58
CA LEU A 85 -2.10 13.68 -19.04
C LEU A 85 -2.71 12.42 -19.65
N ALA A 86 -3.51 12.57 -20.69
CA ALA A 86 -4.09 11.44 -21.40
C ALA A 86 -3.00 10.46 -21.85
N GLY A 87 -3.20 9.18 -21.60
CA GLY A 87 -2.24 8.12 -21.85
C GLY A 87 -1.32 7.77 -20.66
N ASP A 88 -1.26 8.61 -19.64
CA ASP A 88 -0.47 8.31 -18.44
C ASP A 88 -1.05 7.17 -17.61
N ARG A 89 -0.17 6.40 -17.02
CA ARG A 89 -0.51 5.34 -16.09
C ARG A 89 -0.82 5.93 -14.71
N ILE A 90 -1.97 5.59 -14.14
CA ILE A 90 -2.51 6.18 -12.91
C ILE A 90 -2.76 5.10 -11.85
N ALA A 91 -2.47 5.44 -10.60
CA ALA A 91 -2.96 4.75 -9.40
C ALA A 91 -3.92 5.69 -8.66
N LEU A 92 -5.15 5.24 -8.46
CA LEU A 92 -6.25 6.01 -7.89
C LEU A 92 -6.73 5.39 -6.58
N ILE A 93 -6.90 6.21 -5.56
CA ILE A 93 -7.77 5.94 -4.41
C ILE A 93 -8.97 6.86 -4.52
N ALA A 94 -10.17 6.28 -4.51
CA ALA A 94 -11.41 7.03 -4.61
C ALA A 94 -12.47 6.46 -3.67
N TYR A 95 -13.46 7.28 -3.38
CA TYR A 95 -14.64 6.88 -2.62
C TYR A 95 -15.91 7.36 -3.32
N LYS A 96 -17.05 6.75 -2.98
CA LYS A 96 -18.36 7.24 -3.37
C LYS A 96 -18.86 8.27 -2.38
N SER A 97 -19.22 9.45 -2.89
CA SER A 97 -19.90 10.49 -2.13
C SER A 97 -21.34 10.06 -1.77
N ALA A 98 -22.01 10.83 -0.91
CA ALA A 98 -23.40 10.59 -0.54
C ALA A 98 -24.35 10.68 -1.74
N ASP A 99 -24.01 11.46 -2.75
CA ASP A 99 -24.78 11.65 -3.99
C ASP A 99 -24.46 10.57 -5.04
N GLY A 100 -23.54 9.66 -4.72
CA GLY A 100 -23.16 8.53 -5.56
C GLY A 100 -22.05 8.82 -6.56
N GLU A 101 -21.47 10.02 -6.55
CA GLU A 101 -20.34 10.39 -7.39
C GLU A 101 -19.05 9.73 -6.88
N MET A 102 -18.18 9.36 -7.80
CA MET A 102 -16.82 8.94 -7.47
C MET A 102 -15.95 10.18 -7.24
N VAL A 103 -15.30 10.23 -6.10
CA VAL A 103 -14.42 11.35 -5.70
C VAL A 103 -13.02 10.82 -5.46
N ALA A 104 -12.02 11.46 -6.07
CA ALA A 104 -10.63 11.13 -5.85
C ALA A 104 -10.19 11.52 -4.44
N GLN A 105 -9.62 10.59 -3.71
CA GLN A 105 -8.92 10.86 -2.46
C GLN A 105 -7.42 11.04 -2.71
N ARG A 106 -6.87 10.27 -3.64
CA ARG A 106 -5.47 10.34 -4.05
C ARG A 106 -5.33 9.85 -5.49
N VAL A 107 -4.62 10.61 -6.30
CA VAL A 107 -4.25 10.24 -7.67
C VAL A 107 -2.73 10.33 -7.79
N ILE A 108 -2.09 9.25 -8.20
CA ILE A 108 -0.65 9.20 -8.41
C ILE A 108 -0.39 8.86 -9.88
N ASN A 109 0.30 9.76 -10.57
CA ASN A 109 0.73 9.53 -11.93
C ASN A 109 2.00 8.66 -11.92
N LEU A 110 1.84 7.38 -12.28
CA LEU A 110 2.93 6.42 -12.29
C LEU A 110 3.94 6.71 -13.41
N THR A 111 3.47 7.24 -14.56
CA THR A 111 4.34 7.66 -15.65
C THR A 111 5.29 8.77 -15.19
N SER A 112 4.77 9.73 -14.43
CA SER A 112 5.58 10.78 -13.82
C SER A 112 6.48 10.30 -12.69
N LEU A 113 6.14 9.20 -12.01
CA LEU A 113 6.96 8.62 -10.95
C LEU A 113 8.19 7.88 -11.50
N LEU A 114 8.08 7.27 -12.70
CA LEU A 114 9.19 6.59 -13.35
C LEU A 114 10.36 7.53 -13.64
N GLY A 115 11.57 6.98 -13.58
CA GLY A 115 12.81 7.67 -13.96
C GLY A 115 13.85 7.71 -12.86
N LYS A 116 14.91 8.49 -13.09
CA LYS A 116 16.08 8.56 -12.22
C LYS A 116 15.90 9.64 -11.17
N TRP A 117 16.11 9.26 -9.92
CA TRP A 117 15.99 10.12 -8.77
C TRP A 117 17.27 10.13 -7.95
N THR A 118 17.70 11.33 -7.56
CA THR A 118 18.94 11.48 -6.79
C THR A 118 18.77 12.41 -5.60
N SER A 119 19.44 12.09 -4.52
CA SER A 119 19.65 12.92 -3.34
C SER A 119 21.13 12.89 -2.95
N ILE A 120 21.47 13.42 -1.76
CA ILE A 120 22.85 13.37 -1.25
C ILE A 120 23.29 11.91 -1.03
N ASP A 121 22.38 11.07 -0.53
CA ASP A 121 22.72 9.72 -0.07
C ASP A 121 22.23 8.60 -1.01
N LYS A 122 21.36 8.92 -1.98
CA LYS A 122 20.72 7.94 -2.84
C LYS A 122 20.69 8.37 -4.30
N ASN A 123 20.91 7.40 -5.18
CA ASN A 123 20.74 7.55 -6.62
C ASN A 123 20.14 6.25 -7.15
N PHE A 124 18.89 6.32 -7.58
CA PHE A 124 18.13 5.16 -8.03
C PHE A 124 17.22 5.52 -9.20
N GLU A 125 16.78 4.51 -9.92
CA GLU A 125 15.83 4.64 -11.02
C GLU A 125 14.62 3.77 -10.72
N ILE A 126 13.44 4.38 -10.73
CA ILE A 126 12.16 3.69 -10.69
C ILE A 126 11.82 3.29 -12.11
N VAL A 127 11.74 1.99 -12.38
CA VAL A 127 11.41 1.47 -13.71
C VAL A 127 10.05 0.80 -13.72
N GLU A 128 9.48 0.69 -14.90
CA GLU A 128 8.21 -0.01 -15.08
C GLU A 128 8.31 -1.48 -14.62
N GLY A 129 7.20 -2.03 -14.13
CA GLY A 129 7.15 -3.42 -13.68
C GLY A 129 7.46 -3.64 -12.21
N GLY A 130 7.75 -2.56 -11.44
CA GLY A 130 7.90 -2.67 -9.99
C GLY A 130 9.35 -2.81 -9.52
N ASP A 131 10.32 -2.70 -10.42
CA ASP A 131 11.75 -2.80 -10.10
C ASP A 131 12.38 -1.43 -9.84
N ILE A 132 13.44 -1.42 -9.04
CA ILE A 132 14.31 -0.26 -8.82
C ILE A 132 15.74 -0.62 -9.19
N VAL A 133 16.35 0.21 -10.02
CA VAL A 133 17.77 0.10 -10.36
C VAL A 133 18.55 1.05 -9.45
N ASN A 134 19.42 0.48 -8.61
CA ASN A 134 20.29 1.27 -7.76
C ASN A 134 21.58 1.65 -8.52
N ASN A 135 21.88 2.95 -8.55
CA ASN A 135 23.08 3.49 -9.21
C ASN A 135 24.26 3.71 -8.25
N VAL A 136 24.11 3.45 -6.94
CA VAL A 136 25.16 3.58 -5.93
C VAL A 136 25.73 2.20 -5.59
N LYS A 137 26.93 1.91 -6.06
CA LYS A 137 27.57 0.58 -5.92
C LYS A 137 27.87 0.15 -4.47
N ALA A 138 27.95 1.10 -3.54
CA ALA A 138 28.33 0.85 -2.14
C ALA A 138 27.16 1.05 -1.15
N GLU A 139 25.93 1.09 -1.64
CA GLU A 139 24.77 1.25 -0.78
C GLU A 139 24.50 -0.04 0.01
N VAL A 140 24.40 0.09 1.35
CA VAL A 140 24.23 -1.06 2.26
C VAL A 140 22.83 -1.65 2.19
N ASN A 141 21.82 -0.81 1.98
CA ASN A 141 20.41 -1.22 1.90
C ASN A 141 19.76 -0.58 0.68
N PRO A 142 20.03 -1.10 -0.53
CA PRO A 142 19.42 -0.56 -1.74
C PRO A 142 17.93 -0.89 -1.80
N TRP A 143 17.15 0.04 -2.32
CA TRP A 143 15.83 -0.28 -2.79
C TRP A 143 15.93 -1.07 -4.09
N THR A 144 15.14 -2.14 -4.20
CA THR A 144 15.15 -3.04 -5.36
C THR A 144 13.77 -3.22 -5.99
N SER A 145 12.72 -2.86 -5.25
CA SER A 145 11.34 -2.96 -5.74
C SER A 145 10.48 -1.81 -5.26
N TRP A 146 9.44 -1.50 -6.03
CA TRP A 146 8.46 -0.51 -5.66
C TRP A 146 7.04 -0.97 -6.02
N LYS A 147 6.06 -0.42 -5.32
CA LYS A 147 4.63 -0.52 -5.64
C LYS A 147 3.86 0.61 -4.97
N ILE A 148 2.66 0.89 -5.48
CA ILE A 148 1.70 1.72 -4.77
C ILE A 148 0.72 0.80 -4.04
N VAL A 149 0.41 1.13 -2.79
CA VAL A 149 -0.59 0.43 -1.98
C VAL A 149 -1.36 1.47 -1.18
N ASN A 150 -2.67 1.51 -1.33
CA ASN A 150 -3.53 2.47 -0.63
C ASN A 150 -3.02 3.93 -0.74
N GLY A 151 -2.58 4.34 -1.93
CA GLY A 151 -2.10 5.69 -2.21
C GLY A 151 -0.73 6.04 -1.61
N LYS A 152 0.03 5.04 -1.15
CA LYS A 152 1.39 5.20 -0.62
C LYS A 152 2.39 4.45 -1.49
N LEU A 153 3.61 4.99 -1.56
CA LEU A 153 4.73 4.34 -2.24
C LEU A 153 5.45 3.40 -1.27
N LEU A 154 5.51 2.13 -1.61
CA LEU A 154 6.36 1.15 -0.94
C LEU A 154 7.65 1.01 -1.73
N LEU A 155 8.79 1.13 -1.04
CA LEU A 155 10.13 0.86 -1.55
C LEU A 155 10.70 -0.30 -0.72
N ASN A 156 10.77 -1.50 -1.28
CA ASN A 156 10.92 -2.76 -0.56
C ASN A 156 9.79 -2.93 0.48
N THR A 157 10.14 -2.80 1.77
CA THR A 157 9.21 -2.85 2.91
C THR A 157 8.93 -1.48 3.53
N ASP A 158 9.65 -0.45 3.11
CA ASP A 158 9.49 0.90 3.63
C ASP A 158 8.31 1.61 2.95
N THR A 159 7.43 2.18 3.75
CA THR A 159 6.24 2.89 3.28
C THR A 159 6.42 4.39 3.35
N PHE A 160 6.14 5.07 2.25
CA PHE A 160 6.26 6.52 2.10
C PHE A 160 4.93 7.14 1.66
N ALA A 161 4.56 8.26 2.25
CA ALA A 161 3.61 9.16 1.63
C ALA A 161 4.34 9.97 0.54
N ILE A 162 3.72 10.13 -0.62
CA ILE A 162 4.22 11.05 -1.65
C ILE A 162 3.68 12.42 -1.30
N ASP A 163 4.50 13.29 -0.73
CA ASP A 163 4.12 14.65 -0.38
C ASP A 163 4.06 15.55 -1.62
N ASN A 164 5.03 15.37 -2.52
CA ASN A 164 5.02 16.04 -3.82
C ASN A 164 5.70 15.18 -4.89
N LEU A 165 5.05 15.10 -6.05
CA LEU A 165 5.62 14.55 -7.28
C LEU A 165 5.49 15.59 -8.38
N GLY A 166 6.58 16.24 -8.69
CA GLY A 166 6.68 17.23 -9.77
C GLY A 166 7.55 16.75 -10.92
N PRO A 167 7.69 17.58 -11.97
CA PRO A 167 8.54 17.24 -13.12
C PRO A 167 9.98 16.93 -12.73
N ASP A 168 10.54 17.69 -11.77
CA ASP A 168 11.95 17.64 -11.37
C ASP A 168 12.16 17.26 -9.91
N SER A 169 11.10 17.03 -9.14
CA SER A 169 11.18 16.78 -7.70
C SER A 169 10.25 15.66 -7.24
N LEU A 170 10.74 14.87 -6.30
CA LEU A 170 9.97 13.87 -5.57
C LEU A 170 10.23 14.07 -4.08
N LEU A 171 9.18 14.36 -3.33
CA LEU A 171 9.22 14.47 -1.87
C LEU A 171 8.47 13.27 -1.28
N LEU A 172 9.19 12.50 -0.48
CA LEU A 172 8.66 11.32 0.21
C LEU A 172 8.69 11.55 1.72
N GLU A 173 7.57 11.34 2.37
CA GLU A 173 7.44 11.54 3.80
C GLU A 173 7.28 10.21 4.54
N THR A 174 7.93 10.12 5.70
CA THR A 174 7.75 9.06 6.70
C THR A 174 7.68 9.67 8.09
N HIS A 175 7.41 8.87 9.10
CA HIS A 175 7.51 9.29 10.51
C HIS A 175 8.93 9.77 10.92
N LYS A 176 9.95 9.47 10.12
CA LYS A 176 11.36 9.89 10.35
C LYS A 176 11.70 11.23 9.70
N GLY A 177 10.86 11.74 8.81
CA GLY A 177 11.07 12.99 8.10
C GLY A 177 10.76 12.94 6.62
N ILE A 178 11.13 14.02 5.93
CA ILE A 178 10.92 14.19 4.50
C ILE A 178 12.24 13.93 3.76
N TYR A 179 12.16 13.11 2.72
CA TYR A 179 13.24 12.79 1.80
C TYR A 179 13.01 13.53 0.49
N VAL A 180 13.97 14.32 0.07
CA VAL A 180 13.88 15.14 -1.14
C VAL A 180 14.78 14.57 -2.21
N PHE A 181 14.21 14.27 -3.36
CA PHE A 181 14.91 13.78 -4.54
C PHE A 181 14.73 14.74 -5.70
N LYS A 182 15.74 14.85 -6.52
CA LYS A 182 15.70 15.57 -7.79
C LYS A 182 15.75 14.58 -8.95
N ARG A 183 15.02 14.90 -10.00
CA ARG A 183 15.10 14.12 -11.24
C ARG A 183 16.46 14.31 -11.88
N GLN A 184 17.08 13.21 -12.29
CA GLN A 184 18.31 13.21 -13.06
C GLN A 184 17.95 13.08 -14.54
N GLN A 185 18.41 14.03 -15.33
CA GLN A 185 18.27 14.02 -16.80
C GLN A 185 19.24 13.03 -17.44
#